data_d2053985b192e685a85843c54d901f4f
#
_entry.id   d2053985b192e685a85843c54d901f4f
#
_cell.length_a   1.000
_cell.length_b   1.000
_cell.length_c   1.000
_cell.angle_alpha   90.00
_cell.angle_beta   90.00
_cell.angle_gamma   90.00
#
_symmetry.space_group_name_H-M   'P 1'
#
loop_
_entity.id
_entity.type
_entity.pdbx_description
1 polymer ?
#
loop_
_entity_poly.entity_id
_entity_poly.type
_entity_poly.pdbx_seq_one_letter_code
_entity_poly.pdbx_strand_id
1 'polypeptide(L)'
;MFDLNGDGDVDAIEFEEVANLIRQQTSIGSRHRDHANTGNTFKGVNSALSCYFFGTKLDQKLKIEKFLDFQHQLQREILTLEFMRKNPDEDGNISEADFSELLLAYAGYPQKKKVKKIKRVKKRFRDHGKGISKEDYLNFFHFLNNINDVDTALTFYHIAGASIDQITLKHVAKTVALVDLSDHVIDVVFTIFDENLDGQLSNREFVAVMKNRLLRGLEKPKDTGFVKFLHSILKCAKETKPVLLDVI
;
A
#
# COMPACT_ATOMS: atom_id res chain seq x y z
N MET A 1 -23.60 7.32 -0.87
CA MET A 1 -22.79 7.87 -1.99
C MET A 1 -23.17 7.21 -3.31
N PHE A 2 -23.29 5.86 -3.39
CA PHE A 2 -23.72 5.17 -4.60
C PHE A 2 -25.25 5.15 -4.78
N ASP A 3 -26.02 5.18 -3.73
CA ASP A 3 -27.49 5.30 -3.73
C ASP A 3 -27.83 6.78 -3.98
N LEU A 4 -28.17 7.10 -5.21
CA LEU A 4 -28.46 8.48 -5.65
C LEU A 4 -29.94 8.83 -5.49
N ASN A 5 -30.83 7.82 -5.57
CA ASN A 5 -32.27 7.99 -5.45
C ASN A 5 -32.78 7.88 -4.00
N GLY A 6 -31.94 7.35 -3.07
CA GLY A 6 -32.24 7.21 -1.64
C GLY A 6 -33.16 6.03 -1.32
N ASP A 7 -33.24 5.00 -2.19
CA ASP A 7 -34.08 3.83 -1.97
C ASP A 7 -33.44 2.74 -1.08
N GLY A 8 -32.16 2.94 -0.68
CA GLY A 8 -31.39 2.06 0.19
C GLY A 8 -30.62 0.95 -0.53
N ASP A 9 -30.80 0.82 -1.83
CA ASP A 9 -30.12 -0.15 -2.68
C ASP A 9 -29.30 0.60 -3.76
N VAL A 10 -28.46 -0.10 -4.49
CA VAL A 10 -27.70 0.46 -5.61
C VAL A 10 -28.00 -0.35 -6.86
N ASP A 11 -28.49 0.32 -7.90
CA ASP A 11 -28.68 -0.30 -9.21
C ASP A 11 -27.46 -0.15 -10.12
N ALA A 12 -27.52 -0.76 -11.31
CA ALA A 12 -26.40 -0.76 -12.25
C ALA A 12 -26.10 0.64 -12.80
N ILE A 13 -27.11 1.49 -12.96
CA ILE A 13 -26.97 2.85 -13.51
C ILE A 13 -26.30 3.74 -12.49
N GLU A 14 -26.80 3.73 -11.26
CA GLU A 14 -26.22 4.50 -10.14
C GLU A 14 -24.78 4.12 -9.87
N PHE A 15 -24.48 2.82 -9.88
CA PHE A 15 -23.12 2.34 -9.71
C PHE A 15 -22.19 2.84 -10.83
N GLU A 16 -22.64 2.80 -12.08
CA GLU A 16 -21.87 3.26 -13.23
C GLU A 16 -21.60 4.77 -13.17
N GLU A 17 -22.61 5.57 -12.82
CA GLU A 17 -22.46 7.01 -12.69
C GLU A 17 -21.43 7.40 -11.64
N VAL A 18 -21.52 6.82 -10.43
CA VAL A 18 -20.55 7.09 -9.36
C VAL A 18 -19.16 6.54 -9.70
N ALA A 19 -19.06 5.36 -10.29
CA ALA A 19 -17.78 4.80 -10.72
C ALA A 19 -17.11 5.69 -11.79
N ASN A 20 -17.87 6.27 -12.69
CA ASN A 20 -17.36 7.21 -13.69
C ASN A 20 -16.88 8.52 -13.05
N LEU A 21 -17.60 9.08 -12.07
CA LEU A 21 -17.18 10.25 -11.31
C LEU A 21 -15.85 9.98 -10.57
N ILE A 22 -15.74 8.86 -9.87
CA ILE A 22 -14.50 8.48 -9.17
C ILE A 22 -13.35 8.35 -10.15
N ARG A 23 -13.55 7.69 -11.29
CA ARG A 23 -12.52 7.59 -12.34
C ARG A 23 -12.07 8.96 -12.86
N GLN A 24 -13.01 9.87 -13.07
CA GLN A 24 -12.69 11.22 -13.56
C GLN A 24 -11.85 12.01 -12.55
N GLN A 25 -12.05 11.80 -11.26
CA GLN A 25 -11.35 12.53 -10.19
C GLN A 25 -10.00 11.90 -9.82
N THR A 26 -9.78 10.62 -10.13
CA THR A 26 -8.53 9.95 -9.78
C THR A 26 -7.40 10.24 -10.77
N SER A 27 -6.16 10.25 -10.27
CA SER A 27 -4.96 10.42 -11.11
C SER A 27 -4.79 9.31 -12.15
N ILE A 28 -5.35 8.13 -11.88
CA ILE A 28 -5.35 6.98 -12.81
C ILE A 28 -6.37 7.23 -13.91
N GLY A 29 -7.58 7.64 -13.58
CA GLY A 29 -8.63 7.97 -14.53
C GLY A 29 -8.27 9.16 -15.42
N SER A 30 -7.55 10.17 -14.91
CA SER A 30 -7.02 11.29 -15.72
C SER A 30 -5.98 10.83 -16.74
N ARG A 31 -5.12 9.85 -16.39
CA ARG A 31 -4.14 9.29 -17.35
C ARG A 31 -4.81 8.49 -18.46
N HIS A 32 -5.90 7.80 -18.17
CA HIS A 32 -6.67 7.07 -19.19
C HIS A 32 -7.46 8.00 -20.12
N ARG A 33 -7.82 9.21 -19.68
CA ARG A 33 -8.44 10.22 -20.56
C ARG A 33 -7.51 10.74 -21.66
N ASP A 34 -6.22 10.86 -21.38
CA ASP A 34 -5.25 11.30 -22.37
C ASP A 34 -5.13 10.31 -23.56
N HIS A 35 -5.54 9.05 -23.37
CA HIS A 35 -5.64 8.04 -24.42
C HIS A 35 -7.04 7.98 -25.08
N ALA A 36 -8.07 8.60 -24.49
CA ALA A 36 -9.41 8.64 -25.07
C ALA A 36 -9.50 9.50 -26.34
N ASN A 37 -8.54 10.41 -26.56
CA ASN A 37 -8.43 11.18 -27.81
C ASN A 37 -8.05 10.32 -29.03
N THR A 38 -7.75 9.01 -28.85
CA THR A 38 -7.44 8.07 -29.92
C THR A 38 -8.66 7.22 -30.35
N GLY A 39 -9.88 7.65 -30.05
CA GLY A 39 -11.13 7.04 -30.56
C GLY A 39 -11.63 5.84 -29.75
N ASN A 40 -10.96 5.40 -28.72
CA ASN A 40 -11.43 4.36 -27.80
C ASN A 40 -12.19 4.99 -26.63
N THR A 41 -13.46 5.32 -26.85
CA THR A 41 -14.37 5.66 -25.77
C THR A 41 -14.58 4.43 -24.88
N PHE A 42 -13.96 4.43 -23.72
CA PHE A 42 -14.23 3.44 -22.68
C PHE A 42 -15.71 3.57 -22.28
N LYS A 43 -16.56 2.76 -22.87
CA LYS A 43 -17.98 2.69 -22.52
C LYS A 43 -18.11 1.80 -21.28
N GLY A 44 -18.33 2.43 -20.13
CA GLY A 44 -18.90 1.76 -18.96
C GLY A 44 -17.89 1.04 -18.05
N VAL A 45 -18.41 0.55 -16.95
CA VAL A 45 -17.76 -0.40 -16.04
C VAL A 45 -17.58 -1.70 -16.82
N ASN A 46 -16.46 -2.42 -16.59
CA ASN A 46 -16.21 -3.71 -17.22
C ASN A 46 -17.45 -4.60 -17.15
N SER A 47 -17.94 -5.08 -18.28
CA SER A 47 -19.16 -5.88 -18.37
C SER A 47 -19.16 -7.10 -17.43
N ALA A 48 -18.01 -7.71 -17.18
CA ALA A 48 -17.85 -8.82 -16.25
C ALA A 48 -18.14 -8.40 -14.80
N LEU A 49 -17.67 -7.21 -14.36
CA LEU A 49 -17.92 -6.68 -13.03
C LEU A 49 -19.41 -6.30 -12.86
N SER A 50 -20.00 -5.69 -13.88
CA SER A 50 -21.42 -5.35 -13.88
C SER A 50 -22.29 -6.61 -13.81
N CYS A 51 -21.96 -7.67 -14.57
CA CYS A 51 -22.64 -8.95 -14.47
C CYS A 51 -22.46 -9.63 -13.11
N TYR A 52 -21.29 -9.49 -12.49
CA TYR A 52 -21.04 -10.04 -11.16
C TYR A 52 -21.93 -9.37 -10.09
N PHE A 53 -22.06 -8.05 -10.14
CA PHE A 53 -22.83 -7.29 -9.16
C PHE A 53 -24.32 -7.34 -9.42
N PHE A 54 -24.74 -7.19 -10.67
CA PHE A 54 -26.12 -6.93 -11.06
C PHE A 54 -26.78 -8.08 -11.84
N GLY A 55 -26.07 -9.21 -12.02
CA GLY A 55 -26.53 -10.33 -12.81
C GLY A 55 -26.40 -10.09 -14.33
N THR A 56 -26.66 -11.14 -15.11
CA THR A 56 -26.52 -11.10 -16.59
C THR A 56 -27.51 -10.15 -17.26
N LYS A 57 -28.64 -9.87 -16.64
CA LYS A 57 -29.66 -8.93 -17.13
C LYS A 57 -29.50 -7.52 -16.56
N LEU A 58 -28.57 -7.31 -15.63
CA LEU A 58 -28.32 -6.06 -14.91
C LEU A 58 -29.55 -5.53 -14.14
N ASP A 59 -30.43 -6.43 -13.70
CA ASP A 59 -31.67 -6.12 -13.00
C ASP A 59 -31.62 -6.38 -11.49
N GLN A 60 -30.51 -6.95 -11.02
CA GLN A 60 -30.30 -7.15 -9.58
C GLN A 60 -29.77 -5.86 -8.92
N LYS A 61 -30.09 -5.71 -7.64
CA LYS A 61 -29.59 -4.62 -6.83
C LYS A 61 -28.35 -5.07 -6.04
N LEU A 62 -27.38 -4.17 -5.93
CA LEU A 62 -26.14 -4.40 -5.19
C LEU A 62 -26.34 -4.06 -3.71
N LYS A 63 -26.25 -5.08 -2.86
CA LYS A 63 -26.21 -4.91 -1.41
C LYS A 63 -24.80 -4.60 -0.94
N ILE A 64 -24.69 -3.83 0.16
CA ILE A 64 -23.41 -3.42 0.71
C ILE A 64 -22.53 -4.62 1.11
N GLU A 65 -23.14 -5.68 1.62
CA GLU A 65 -22.43 -6.91 2.01
C GLU A 65 -21.73 -7.53 0.80
N LYS A 66 -22.41 -7.64 -0.34
CA LYS A 66 -21.83 -8.19 -1.57
C LYS A 66 -20.66 -7.35 -2.10
N PHE A 67 -20.76 -6.03 -1.95
CA PHE A 67 -19.67 -5.12 -2.33
C PHE A 67 -18.45 -5.27 -1.41
N LEU A 68 -18.68 -5.35 -0.10
CA LEU A 68 -17.60 -5.53 0.88
C LEU A 68 -16.92 -6.89 0.70
N ASP A 69 -17.69 -7.96 0.48
CA ASP A 69 -17.15 -9.30 0.21
C ASP A 69 -16.27 -9.29 -1.05
N PHE A 70 -16.74 -8.65 -2.11
CA PHE A 70 -15.94 -8.48 -3.33
C PHE A 70 -14.64 -7.72 -3.04
N GLN A 71 -14.70 -6.64 -2.28
CA GLN A 71 -13.51 -5.85 -1.94
C GLN A 71 -12.49 -6.70 -1.14
N HIS A 72 -12.94 -7.47 -0.16
CA HIS A 72 -12.09 -8.36 0.62
C HIS A 72 -11.47 -9.47 -0.24
N GLN A 73 -12.26 -10.10 -1.11
CA GLN A 73 -11.75 -11.12 -2.04
C GLN A 73 -10.74 -10.54 -3.00
N LEU A 74 -11.03 -9.40 -3.61
CA LEU A 74 -10.11 -8.72 -4.53
C LEU A 74 -8.78 -8.39 -3.85
N GLN A 75 -8.82 -7.86 -2.63
CA GLN A 75 -7.62 -7.54 -1.87
C GLN A 75 -6.80 -8.80 -1.57
N ARG A 76 -7.46 -9.88 -1.15
CA ARG A 76 -6.81 -11.17 -0.87
C ARG A 76 -6.15 -11.75 -2.11
N GLU A 77 -6.83 -11.70 -3.27
CA GLU A 77 -6.28 -12.18 -4.53
C GLU A 77 -5.06 -11.35 -5.00
N ILE A 78 -5.13 -10.02 -4.88
CA ILE A 78 -3.99 -9.14 -5.19
C ILE A 78 -2.77 -9.49 -4.32
N LEU A 79 -2.96 -9.67 -3.01
CA LEU A 79 -1.90 -10.07 -2.08
C LEU A 79 -1.35 -11.46 -2.41
N THR A 80 -2.25 -12.40 -2.77
CA THR A 80 -1.84 -13.74 -3.20
C THR A 80 -0.97 -13.67 -4.47
N LEU A 81 -1.34 -12.86 -5.45
CA LEU A 81 -0.54 -12.67 -6.66
C LEU A 81 0.81 -12.00 -6.37
N GLU A 82 0.86 -11.03 -5.46
CA GLU A 82 2.12 -10.42 -5.01
C GLU A 82 3.05 -11.46 -4.36
N PHE A 83 2.49 -12.32 -3.51
CA PHE A 83 3.20 -13.41 -2.86
C PHE A 83 3.74 -14.43 -3.88
N MET A 84 2.88 -14.92 -4.78
CA MET A 84 3.24 -15.92 -5.80
C MET A 84 4.32 -15.43 -6.78
N ARG A 85 4.40 -14.14 -7.03
CA ARG A 85 5.47 -13.52 -7.83
C ARG A 85 6.86 -13.65 -7.22
N LYS A 86 6.95 -13.99 -5.95
CA LYS A 86 8.22 -14.23 -5.27
C LYS A 86 8.70 -15.67 -5.38
N ASN A 87 7.99 -16.51 -6.17
CA ASN A 87 8.31 -17.90 -6.42
C ASN A 87 8.53 -18.67 -5.11
N PRO A 88 7.45 -18.95 -4.35
CA PRO A 88 7.56 -19.72 -3.13
C PRO A 88 8.30 -21.04 -3.33
N ASP A 89 9.01 -21.50 -2.29
CA ASP A 89 9.74 -22.77 -2.28
C ASP A 89 8.78 -23.99 -2.27
N GLU A 90 9.35 -25.19 -2.14
CA GLU A 90 8.61 -26.46 -2.12
C GLU A 90 7.63 -26.53 -0.92
N ASP A 91 7.95 -25.86 0.19
CA ASP A 91 7.10 -25.78 1.38
C ASP A 91 6.05 -24.66 1.28
N GLY A 92 6.04 -23.91 0.18
CA GLY A 92 5.11 -22.80 -0.07
C GLY A 92 5.49 -21.51 0.64
N ASN A 93 6.74 -21.33 1.07
CA ASN A 93 7.24 -20.15 1.76
C ASN A 93 8.05 -19.24 0.82
N ILE A 94 8.02 -17.94 1.08
CA ILE A 94 8.96 -16.98 0.48
C ILE A 94 10.08 -16.65 1.46
N SER A 95 11.22 -16.20 0.96
CA SER A 95 12.32 -15.79 1.85
C SER A 95 11.96 -14.54 2.65
N GLU A 96 12.58 -14.38 3.83
CA GLU A 96 12.44 -13.16 4.66
C GLU A 96 12.88 -11.90 3.90
N ALA A 97 13.83 -12.07 2.98
CA ALA A 97 14.28 -10.99 2.11
C ALA A 97 13.22 -10.59 1.10
N ASP A 98 12.52 -11.55 0.49
CA ASP A 98 11.42 -11.29 -0.45
C ASP A 98 10.23 -10.65 0.25
N PHE A 99 9.88 -11.12 1.46
CA PHE A 99 8.89 -10.47 2.30
C PHE A 99 9.28 -9.02 2.60
N SER A 100 10.55 -8.76 2.94
CA SER A 100 11.06 -7.41 3.17
C SER A 100 10.97 -6.53 1.91
N GLU A 101 11.25 -7.08 0.74
CA GLU A 101 11.08 -6.36 -0.53
C GLU A 101 9.62 -5.96 -0.76
N LEU A 102 8.67 -6.87 -0.52
CA LEU A 102 7.24 -6.60 -0.63
C LEU A 102 6.78 -5.52 0.34
N LEU A 103 7.25 -5.54 1.59
CA LEU A 103 6.95 -4.49 2.58
C LEU A 103 7.51 -3.13 2.18
N LEU A 104 8.73 -3.10 1.66
CA LEU A 104 9.42 -1.86 1.33
C LEU A 104 9.08 -1.33 -0.07
N ALA A 105 8.29 -2.06 -0.88
CA ALA A 105 8.00 -1.71 -2.27
C ALA A 105 7.45 -0.28 -2.41
N TYR A 106 6.50 0.11 -1.57
CA TYR A 106 5.83 1.42 -1.61
C TYR A 106 6.11 2.28 -0.37
N ALA A 107 7.10 1.93 0.43
CA ALA A 107 7.40 2.53 1.73
C ALA A 107 7.97 3.96 1.67
N GLY A 108 8.18 4.51 0.48
CA GLY A 108 8.71 5.87 0.32
C GLY A 108 10.21 6.02 0.56
N TYR A 109 10.91 4.95 0.93
CA TYR A 109 12.37 5.00 1.15
C TYR A 109 13.17 5.17 -0.15
N PRO A 110 14.29 5.92 -0.12
CA PRO A 110 15.28 5.93 -1.21
C PRO A 110 15.82 4.52 -1.47
N GLN A 111 16.15 4.21 -2.72
CA GLN A 111 16.60 2.88 -3.13
C GLN A 111 17.81 2.38 -2.31
N LYS A 112 18.77 3.25 -2.02
CA LYS A 112 19.95 2.91 -1.18
C LYS A 112 19.55 2.42 0.22
N LYS A 113 18.53 3.06 0.84
CA LYS A 113 18.02 2.67 2.18
C LYS A 113 17.30 1.33 2.13
N LYS A 114 16.48 1.09 1.09
CA LYS A 114 15.82 -0.21 0.88
C LYS A 114 16.83 -1.35 0.77
N VAL A 115 17.83 -1.20 -0.11
CA VAL A 115 18.89 -2.21 -0.30
C VAL A 115 19.63 -2.50 1.01
N LYS A 116 19.94 -1.46 1.81
CA LYS A 116 20.61 -1.63 3.11
C LYS A 116 19.76 -2.47 4.08
N LYS A 117 18.45 -2.18 4.16
CA LYS A 117 17.52 -2.93 5.03
C LYS A 117 17.39 -4.40 4.60
N ILE A 118 17.19 -4.65 3.31
CA ILE A 118 17.09 -6.00 2.76
C ILE A 118 18.41 -6.80 2.98
N LYS A 119 19.56 -6.14 2.79
CA LYS A 119 20.86 -6.77 3.08
C LYS A 119 21.01 -7.17 4.55
N ARG A 120 20.47 -6.36 5.48
CA ARG A 120 20.46 -6.67 6.92
C ARG A 120 19.63 -7.91 7.20
N VAL A 121 18.44 -8.03 6.61
CA VAL A 121 17.58 -9.20 6.72
C VAL A 121 18.27 -10.45 6.14
N LYS A 122 18.81 -10.35 4.91
CA LYS A 122 19.58 -11.44 4.29
C LYS A 122 20.72 -11.93 5.16
N LYS A 123 21.43 -11.02 5.86
CA LYS A 123 22.52 -11.39 6.75
C LYS A 123 22.03 -12.10 8.02
N ARG A 124 20.92 -11.60 8.64
CA ARG A 124 20.39 -12.15 9.87
C ARG A 124 19.81 -13.56 9.68
N PHE A 125 19.08 -13.78 8.60
CA PHE A 125 18.35 -15.02 8.35
C PHE A 125 19.06 -15.98 7.36
N ARG A 126 20.36 -15.75 7.09
CA ARG A 126 21.12 -16.58 6.15
C ARG A 126 21.08 -18.07 6.49
N ASP A 127 21.34 -18.40 7.77
CA ASP A 127 21.57 -19.77 8.22
C ASP A 127 20.39 -20.32 9.05
N HIS A 128 19.43 -19.47 9.40
CA HIS A 128 18.31 -19.78 10.30
C HIS A 128 16.97 -19.27 9.77
N GLY A 129 16.87 -18.96 8.49
CA GLY A 129 15.63 -18.55 7.84
C GLY A 129 14.62 -19.70 7.86
N LYS A 130 13.39 -19.42 8.25
CA LYS A 130 12.26 -20.36 8.22
C LYS A 130 11.35 -20.10 7.03
N GLY A 131 11.59 -19.01 6.32
CA GLY A 131 10.67 -18.48 5.32
C GLY A 131 9.40 -17.88 5.93
N ILE A 132 8.63 -17.25 5.09
CA ILE A 132 7.33 -16.66 5.44
C ILE A 132 6.25 -17.41 4.66
N SER A 133 5.31 -18.02 5.37
CA SER A 133 4.18 -18.70 4.77
C SER A 133 3.20 -17.74 4.12
N LYS A 134 2.39 -18.22 3.19
CA LYS A 134 1.30 -17.43 2.60
C LYS A 134 0.32 -16.93 3.67
N GLU A 135 0.05 -17.75 4.69
CA GLU A 135 -0.86 -17.38 5.77
C GLU A 135 -0.27 -16.24 6.63
N ASP A 136 0.99 -16.35 7.04
CA ASP A 136 1.71 -15.30 7.76
C ASP A 136 1.73 -13.98 6.97
N TYR A 137 1.97 -14.08 5.67
CA TYR A 137 1.95 -12.93 4.77
C TYR A 137 0.57 -12.26 4.74
N LEU A 138 -0.50 -13.01 4.53
CA LEU A 138 -1.87 -12.49 4.49
C LEU A 138 -2.28 -11.92 5.85
N ASN A 139 -1.95 -12.59 6.95
CA ASN A 139 -2.21 -12.13 8.31
C ASN A 139 -1.51 -10.80 8.60
N PHE A 140 -0.24 -10.66 8.18
CA PHE A 140 0.46 -9.39 8.33
C PHE A 140 -0.20 -8.24 7.54
N PHE A 141 -0.67 -8.49 6.34
CA PHE A 141 -1.40 -7.46 5.57
C PHE A 141 -2.80 -7.20 6.13
N HIS A 142 -3.46 -8.19 6.73
CA HIS A 142 -4.68 -7.97 7.49
C HIS A 142 -4.43 -7.06 8.71
N PHE A 143 -3.36 -7.31 9.46
CA PHE A 143 -2.90 -6.40 10.52
C PHE A 143 -2.68 -4.98 9.99
N LEU A 144 -2.01 -4.82 8.84
CA LEU A 144 -1.78 -3.50 8.24
C LEU A 144 -3.07 -2.77 7.85
N ASN A 145 -4.13 -3.46 7.46
CA ASN A 145 -5.42 -2.81 7.15
C ASN A 145 -5.99 -2.04 8.35
N ASN A 146 -5.66 -2.47 9.56
CA ASN A 146 -6.06 -1.82 10.80
C ASN A 146 -4.99 -0.86 11.35
N ILE A 147 -4.05 -0.42 10.51
CA ILE A 147 -2.87 0.35 10.95
C ILE A 147 -3.23 1.68 11.64
N ASN A 148 -4.39 2.27 11.35
CA ASN A 148 -4.81 3.50 12.01
C ASN A 148 -5.22 3.25 13.46
N ASP A 149 -5.93 2.15 13.72
CA ASP A 149 -6.33 1.75 15.07
C ASP A 149 -5.11 1.27 15.85
N VAL A 150 -4.21 0.54 15.18
CA VAL A 150 -2.90 0.15 15.73
C VAL A 150 -2.08 1.38 16.11
N ASP A 151 -2.00 2.41 15.26
CA ASP A 151 -1.31 3.68 15.54
C ASP A 151 -1.87 4.36 16.79
N THR A 152 -3.18 4.41 16.89
CA THR A 152 -3.86 4.97 18.07
C THR A 152 -3.49 4.19 19.33
N ALA A 153 -3.56 2.86 19.31
CA ALA A 153 -3.20 2.01 20.43
C ALA A 153 -1.72 2.19 20.82
N LEU A 154 -0.80 2.14 19.86
CA LEU A 154 0.64 2.33 20.09
C LEU A 154 0.95 3.73 20.64
N THR A 155 0.18 4.75 20.25
CA THR A 155 0.30 6.11 20.79
C THR A 155 -0.07 6.13 22.27
N PHE A 156 -1.12 5.42 22.70
CA PHE A 156 -1.46 5.29 24.11
C PHE A 156 -0.37 4.58 24.94
N TYR A 157 0.23 3.51 24.37
CA TYR A 157 1.38 2.84 25.01
C TYR A 157 2.55 3.81 25.19
N HIS A 158 2.84 4.61 24.15
CA HIS A 158 3.90 5.61 24.21
C HIS A 158 3.64 6.70 25.26
N ILE A 159 2.39 7.21 25.36
CA ILE A 159 2.00 8.19 26.38
C ILE A 159 2.12 7.58 27.78
N ALA A 160 1.84 6.29 27.94
CA ALA A 160 2.01 5.55 29.19
C ALA A 160 3.49 5.26 29.53
N GLY A 161 4.44 5.70 28.69
CA GLY A 161 5.86 5.44 28.89
C GLY A 161 6.31 4.03 28.53
N ALA A 162 5.46 3.24 27.88
CA ALA A 162 5.81 1.89 27.42
C ALA A 162 6.48 1.92 26.05
N SER A 163 7.47 1.07 25.87
CA SER A 163 8.15 0.89 24.59
C SER A 163 7.36 -0.04 23.68
N ILE A 164 7.52 0.14 22.38
CA ILE A 164 6.95 -0.77 21.38
C ILE A 164 7.97 -1.88 21.08
N ASP A 165 8.03 -2.86 21.96
CA ASP A 165 8.80 -4.07 21.78
C ASP A 165 8.00 -5.15 21.00
N GLN A 166 8.62 -6.30 20.75
CA GLN A 166 7.99 -7.40 20.02
C GLN A 166 6.74 -7.92 20.72
N ILE A 167 6.73 -7.98 22.05
CA ILE A 167 5.61 -8.46 22.85
C ILE A 167 4.44 -7.49 22.74
N THR A 168 4.71 -6.19 22.89
CA THR A 168 3.71 -5.14 22.74
C THR A 168 3.10 -5.13 21.33
N LEU A 169 3.91 -5.24 20.28
CA LEU A 169 3.42 -5.31 18.90
C LEU A 169 2.50 -6.52 18.68
N LYS A 170 2.91 -7.69 19.18
CA LYS A 170 2.09 -8.92 19.11
C LYS A 170 0.77 -8.76 19.86
N HIS A 171 0.82 -8.19 21.04
CA HIS A 171 -0.38 -7.93 21.85
C HIS A 171 -1.35 -6.98 21.14
N VAL A 172 -0.85 -5.87 20.61
CA VAL A 172 -1.67 -4.91 19.86
C VAL A 172 -2.24 -5.53 18.59
N ALA A 173 -1.46 -6.32 17.84
CA ALA A 173 -1.97 -7.04 16.68
C ALA A 173 -3.15 -7.95 17.04
N LYS A 174 -3.04 -8.68 18.14
CA LYS A 174 -4.09 -9.60 18.61
C LYS A 174 -5.33 -8.89 19.16
N THR A 175 -5.17 -7.81 19.90
CA THR A 175 -6.28 -7.13 20.58
C THR A 175 -6.97 -6.09 19.72
N VAL A 176 -6.25 -5.39 18.85
CA VAL A 176 -6.78 -4.30 18.04
C VAL A 176 -7.10 -4.76 16.63
N ALA A 177 -6.18 -5.46 15.99
CA ALA A 177 -6.37 -5.94 14.62
C ALA A 177 -7.01 -7.35 14.56
N LEU A 178 -7.20 -8.01 15.71
CA LEU A 178 -7.71 -9.38 15.82
C LEU A 178 -6.91 -10.40 15.00
N VAL A 179 -5.60 -10.17 14.88
CA VAL A 179 -4.67 -11.00 14.10
C VAL A 179 -3.59 -11.56 15.02
N ASP A 180 -3.35 -12.86 14.93
CA ASP A 180 -2.22 -13.49 15.62
C ASP A 180 -1.01 -13.52 14.67
N LEU A 181 -0.03 -12.65 14.92
CA LEU A 181 1.22 -12.59 14.16
C LEU A 181 2.22 -13.61 14.73
N SER A 182 2.86 -14.37 13.84
CA SER A 182 3.92 -15.29 14.25
C SER A 182 5.14 -14.52 14.77
N ASP A 183 5.83 -15.11 15.76
CA ASP A 183 7.03 -14.51 16.33
C ASP A 183 8.12 -14.32 15.27
N HIS A 184 8.15 -15.19 14.27
CA HIS A 184 9.10 -15.09 13.16
C HIS A 184 8.84 -13.86 12.28
N VAL A 185 7.57 -13.60 11.92
CA VAL A 185 7.19 -12.38 11.16
C VAL A 185 7.55 -11.13 11.97
N ILE A 186 7.29 -11.12 13.26
CA ILE A 186 7.61 -9.99 14.15
C ILE A 186 9.14 -9.77 14.18
N ASP A 187 9.95 -10.83 14.32
CA ASP A 187 11.43 -10.71 14.30
C ASP A 187 11.93 -10.15 12.96
N VAL A 188 11.33 -10.56 11.83
CA VAL A 188 11.67 -9.98 10.52
C VAL A 188 11.31 -8.52 10.45
N VAL A 189 10.13 -8.11 10.93
CA VAL A 189 9.68 -6.71 10.98
C VAL A 189 10.62 -5.86 11.81
N PHE A 190 10.99 -6.31 13.01
CA PHE A 190 11.98 -5.63 13.85
C PHE A 190 13.35 -5.54 13.16
N THR A 191 13.79 -6.62 12.53
CA THR A 191 15.03 -6.57 11.73
C THR A 191 15.01 -5.53 10.62
N ILE A 192 13.85 -5.25 10.03
CA ILE A 192 13.70 -4.22 8.99
C ILE A 192 13.70 -2.81 9.60
N PHE A 193 12.92 -2.57 10.66
CA PHE A 193 12.55 -1.22 11.11
C PHE A 193 13.31 -0.73 12.33
N ASP A 194 13.75 -1.59 13.22
CA ASP A 194 14.63 -1.21 14.32
C ASP A 194 16.02 -0.82 13.78
N GLU A 195 16.28 0.49 13.64
CA GLU A 195 17.53 1.00 13.04
C GLU A 195 18.68 1.07 14.05
N ASN A 196 18.38 1.35 15.31
CA ASN A 196 19.35 1.51 16.40
C ASN A 196 19.64 0.20 17.15
N LEU A 197 18.87 -0.88 16.87
CA LEU A 197 19.03 -2.20 17.47
C LEU A 197 18.78 -2.20 18.99
N ASP A 198 17.87 -1.37 19.47
CA ASP A 198 17.48 -1.32 20.89
C ASP A 198 16.33 -2.28 21.24
N GLY A 199 15.84 -3.02 20.24
CA GLY A 199 14.72 -3.96 20.41
C GLY A 199 13.36 -3.25 20.46
N GLN A 200 13.29 -1.97 20.08
CA GLN A 200 12.07 -1.18 20.07
C GLN A 200 11.79 -0.62 18.68
N LEU A 201 10.53 -0.45 18.35
CA LEU A 201 10.12 0.26 17.14
C LEU A 201 9.65 1.66 17.51
N SER A 202 10.18 2.66 16.84
CA SER A 202 9.57 3.97 16.91
C SER A 202 8.27 3.96 16.10
N ASN A 203 7.20 4.51 16.68
CA ASN A 203 5.91 4.66 16.01
C ASN A 203 6.07 5.36 14.65
N ARG A 204 6.92 6.40 14.61
CA ARG A 204 7.17 7.20 13.43
C ARG A 204 7.82 6.39 12.29
N GLU A 205 8.73 5.46 12.62
CA GLU A 205 9.46 4.69 11.63
C GLU A 205 8.64 3.53 11.08
N PHE A 206 7.90 2.86 11.92
CA PHE A 206 7.09 1.72 11.53
C PHE A 206 5.74 2.14 10.93
N VAL A 207 4.90 2.83 11.69
CA VAL A 207 3.52 3.14 11.30
C VAL A 207 3.47 4.04 10.06
N ALA A 208 4.28 5.11 10.02
CA ALA A 208 4.30 6.00 8.86
C ALA A 208 4.70 5.28 7.56
N VAL A 209 5.66 4.34 7.66
CA VAL A 209 6.08 3.53 6.52
C VAL A 209 5.01 2.55 6.09
N MET A 210 4.33 1.92 7.05
CA MET A 210 3.27 0.96 6.77
C MET A 210 2.02 1.64 6.18
N LYS A 211 1.66 2.83 6.65
CA LYS A 211 0.62 3.66 6.02
C LYS A 211 0.95 3.93 4.54
N ASN A 212 2.18 4.36 4.24
CA ASN A 212 2.61 4.55 2.85
C ASN A 212 2.55 3.26 2.01
N ARG A 213 2.86 2.11 2.61
CA ARG A 213 2.76 0.80 1.94
C ARG A 213 1.33 0.45 1.58
N LEU A 214 0.37 0.67 2.47
CA LEU A 214 -1.06 0.43 2.21
C LEU A 214 -1.57 1.28 1.05
N LEU A 215 -1.24 2.56 1.05
CA LEU A 215 -1.68 3.51 0.03
C LEU A 215 -1.04 3.24 -1.34
N ARG A 216 -0.04 2.34 -1.40
CA ARG A 216 0.66 1.96 -2.65
C ARG A 216 1.12 3.15 -3.49
N GLY A 217 1.31 4.31 -2.85
CA GLY A 217 1.67 5.55 -3.52
C GLY A 217 0.54 6.20 -4.32
N LEU A 218 -0.70 5.75 -4.17
CA LEU A 218 -1.87 6.32 -4.86
C LEU A 218 -2.19 7.74 -4.42
N GLU A 219 -1.90 8.09 -3.17
CA GLU A 219 -2.11 9.44 -2.61
C GLU A 219 -0.96 10.42 -2.89
N LYS A 220 0.09 10.01 -3.59
CA LYS A 220 1.11 10.97 -3.97
C LYS A 220 0.48 11.99 -4.91
N PRO A 221 0.55 13.30 -4.59
CA PRO A 221 0.09 14.33 -5.49
C PRO A 221 0.77 14.12 -6.84
N LYS A 222 0.00 14.29 -7.92
CA LYS A 222 0.51 14.19 -9.28
C LYS A 222 1.68 15.15 -9.40
N ASP A 223 2.91 14.62 -9.52
CA ASP A 223 4.06 15.45 -9.85
C ASP A 223 3.81 16.01 -11.25
N THR A 224 3.35 17.24 -11.31
CA THR A 224 3.08 17.94 -12.57
C THR A 224 4.36 18.27 -13.34
N GLY A 225 5.51 17.82 -12.84
CA GLY A 225 6.82 18.18 -13.37
C GLY A 225 7.26 19.61 -13.04
N PHE A 226 6.37 20.39 -12.39
CA PHE A 226 6.62 21.80 -12.07
C PHE A 226 7.83 21.96 -11.14
N VAL A 227 7.99 21.11 -10.14
CA VAL A 227 9.15 21.12 -9.25
C VAL A 227 10.43 20.74 -10.00
N LYS A 228 10.36 19.76 -10.91
CA LYS A 228 11.49 19.39 -11.78
C LYS A 228 11.82 20.51 -12.76
N PHE A 229 10.81 21.16 -13.31
CA PHE A 229 10.96 22.32 -14.19
C PHE A 229 11.63 23.50 -13.48
N LEU A 230 11.16 23.88 -12.27
CA LEU A 230 11.79 24.90 -11.43
C LEU A 230 13.22 24.52 -11.07
N HIS A 231 13.47 23.26 -10.72
CA HIS A 231 14.84 22.80 -10.40
C HIS A 231 15.76 22.86 -11.64
N SER A 232 15.24 22.55 -12.83
CA SER A 232 15.99 22.67 -14.09
C SER A 232 16.29 24.13 -14.44
N ILE A 233 15.33 25.05 -14.23
CA ILE A 233 15.57 26.49 -14.40
C ILE A 233 16.62 27.00 -13.42
N LEU A 234 16.54 26.66 -12.15
CA LEU A 234 17.51 27.04 -11.12
C LEU A 234 18.89 26.44 -11.39
N LYS A 235 18.96 25.24 -11.92
CA LYS A 235 20.23 24.61 -12.32
C LYS A 235 20.82 25.33 -13.53
N CYS A 236 20.01 25.61 -14.54
CA CYS A 236 20.44 26.35 -15.72
C CYS A 236 20.88 27.78 -15.37
N ALA A 237 20.17 28.47 -14.48
CA ALA A 237 20.55 29.80 -13.99
C ALA A 237 21.85 29.81 -13.18
N LYS A 238 22.17 28.73 -12.48
CA LYS A 238 23.45 28.58 -11.77
C LYS A 238 24.62 28.22 -12.69
N GLU A 239 24.35 27.52 -13.78
CA GLU A 239 25.37 27.09 -14.74
C GLU A 239 25.64 28.18 -15.79
N THR A 240 24.72 29.09 -16.07
CA THR A 240 24.94 30.31 -16.89
C THR A 240 25.59 31.38 -16.02
N LYS A 241 26.91 31.39 -15.92
CA LYS A 241 27.64 32.58 -15.45
C LYS A 241 27.29 33.74 -16.39
N PRO A 242 26.92 34.91 -15.86
CA PRO A 242 26.73 36.08 -16.72
C PRO A 242 28.10 36.44 -17.33
N VAL A 243 28.22 36.30 -18.63
CA VAL A 243 29.41 36.71 -19.43
C VAL A 243 29.54 38.25 -19.51
N LEU A 244 28.98 39.00 -18.56
CA LEU A 244 28.81 40.46 -18.61
C LEU A 244 29.69 41.21 -17.59
N LEU A 245 30.80 40.63 -17.10
CA LEU A 245 31.72 41.36 -16.18
C LEU A 245 33.20 41.26 -16.55
N ASP A 246 33.55 40.96 -17.81
CA ASP A 246 34.92 41.02 -18.26
C ASP A 246 35.14 42.08 -19.36
N VAL A 247 34.38 43.19 -19.32
CA VAL A 247 34.64 44.39 -20.15
C VAL A 247 34.47 45.62 -19.29
N ILE A 248 35.44 45.93 -18.43
CA ILE A 248 35.90 47.27 -18.07
C ILE A 248 37.33 47.14 -17.49
#